data_a060d7986d9e61337d0405a56dcd51ec
#
_entry.id   a060d7986d9e61337d0405a56dcd51ec
#
_cell.length_a   1.000
_cell.length_b   1.000
_cell.length_c   1.000
_cell.angle_alpha   90.00
_cell.angle_beta   90.00
_cell.angle_gamma   90.00
#
_symmetry.space_group_name_H-M   'P 1'
#
loop_
_entity.id
_entity.type
_entity.pdbx_description
1 polymer ?
#
loop_
_entity_poly.entity_id
_entity_poly.type
_entity_poly.pdbx_seq_one_letter_code
_entity_poly.pdbx_strand_id
1 'polypeptide(L)'
;IPGQSQLLLATHSIGMLQEAQEIEKESPGAVVFLDFGERDFDAEQVIRPTKIGKAIMDKFYELAFGDFAKLMLPKTVVFCEGNPNGEKRKDFDKTIYSTIFADTHPETLFISGGSCTEIENIEKKSGQIIETLLKNTQVIKVIDRDDRSPQEVASLIEMGIKVLKMRNLESYIFDDE
;
A
#
# COMPACT_ATOMS: atom_id res chain seq x y z
N ILE A 1 -33.83 -33.80 -24.30
CA ILE A 1 -32.65 -32.93 -24.07
C ILE A 1 -32.75 -32.57 -22.60
N PRO A 2 -31.77 -32.93 -21.76
CA PRO A 2 -31.75 -32.43 -20.39
C PRO A 2 -31.79 -30.90 -20.47
N GLY A 3 -32.67 -30.28 -19.70
CA GLY A 3 -32.94 -28.85 -19.76
C GLY A 3 -31.63 -28.05 -19.59
N GLN A 4 -31.42 -27.10 -20.49
CA GLN A 4 -30.32 -26.15 -20.37
C GLN A 4 -30.68 -25.22 -19.21
N SER A 5 -30.02 -25.44 -18.09
CA SER A 5 -30.10 -24.54 -16.95
C SER A 5 -29.17 -23.35 -17.19
N GLN A 6 -29.64 -22.14 -16.97
CA GLN A 6 -28.84 -20.94 -16.96
C GLN A 6 -28.66 -20.49 -15.53
N LEU A 7 -27.43 -20.11 -15.18
CA LEU A 7 -27.08 -19.55 -13.88
C LEU A 7 -26.62 -18.11 -14.09
N LEU A 8 -27.27 -17.17 -13.44
CA LEU A 8 -26.86 -15.78 -13.41
C LEU A 8 -26.20 -15.51 -12.06
N LEU A 9 -24.94 -15.04 -12.10
CA LEU A 9 -24.15 -14.70 -10.92
C LEU A 9 -23.72 -13.24 -10.99
N ALA A 10 -23.92 -12.51 -9.91
CA ALA A 10 -23.29 -11.21 -9.69
C ALA A 10 -22.12 -11.40 -8.71
N THR A 11 -20.94 -10.99 -9.08
CA THR A 11 -19.75 -11.20 -8.28
C THR A 11 -18.71 -10.11 -8.47
N HIS A 12 -17.92 -9.87 -7.45
CA HIS A 12 -16.65 -9.12 -7.46
C HIS A 12 -15.46 -10.02 -7.08
N SER A 13 -15.68 -11.33 -7.02
CA SER A 13 -14.64 -12.30 -6.65
C SER A 13 -13.71 -12.60 -7.83
N ILE A 14 -12.41 -12.34 -7.65
CA ILE A 14 -11.37 -12.69 -8.63
C ILE A 14 -11.36 -14.21 -8.89
N GLY A 15 -11.50 -15.03 -7.85
CA GLY A 15 -11.51 -16.49 -8.00
C GLY A 15 -12.66 -16.97 -8.90
N MET A 16 -13.87 -16.40 -8.74
CA MET A 16 -15.00 -16.72 -9.62
C MET A 16 -14.78 -16.27 -11.06
N LEU A 17 -14.12 -15.12 -11.25
CA LEU A 17 -13.80 -14.62 -12.59
C LEU A 17 -12.75 -15.50 -13.28
N GLN A 18 -11.74 -15.96 -12.54
CA GLN A 18 -10.73 -16.88 -13.04
C GLN A 18 -11.36 -18.24 -13.42
N GLU A 19 -12.21 -18.78 -12.56
CA GLU A 19 -12.94 -20.02 -12.86
C GLU A 19 -13.82 -19.88 -14.10
N ALA A 20 -14.55 -18.78 -14.21
CA ALA A 20 -15.35 -18.47 -15.41
C ALA A 20 -14.50 -18.39 -16.68
N GLN A 21 -13.30 -17.87 -16.59
CA GLN A 21 -12.33 -17.82 -17.70
C GLN A 21 -11.86 -19.23 -18.12
N GLU A 22 -11.57 -20.10 -17.15
CA GLU A 22 -11.15 -21.48 -17.45
C GLU A 22 -12.33 -22.27 -18.09
N ILE A 23 -13.56 -22.13 -17.55
CA ILE A 23 -14.75 -22.76 -18.16
C ILE A 23 -14.96 -22.28 -19.59
N GLU A 24 -14.79 -20.98 -19.87
CA GLU A 24 -14.92 -20.45 -21.23
C GLU A 24 -13.82 -20.96 -22.18
N LYS A 25 -12.60 -21.19 -21.68
CA LYS A 25 -11.53 -21.82 -22.46
C LYS A 25 -11.83 -23.28 -22.81
N GLU A 26 -12.32 -24.05 -21.84
CA GLU A 26 -12.66 -25.45 -22.02
C GLU A 26 -13.93 -25.66 -22.87
N SER A 27 -14.91 -24.78 -22.73
CA SER A 27 -16.19 -24.84 -23.38
C SER A 27 -16.60 -23.46 -23.92
N PRO A 28 -16.11 -23.06 -25.10
CA PRO A 28 -16.41 -21.75 -25.68
C PRO A 28 -17.91 -21.48 -25.82
N GLY A 29 -18.36 -20.34 -25.29
CA GLY A 29 -19.76 -19.94 -25.27
C GLY A 29 -20.54 -20.44 -24.03
N ALA A 30 -19.90 -21.16 -23.12
CA ALA A 30 -20.51 -21.59 -21.88
C ALA A 30 -20.71 -20.43 -20.88
N VAL A 31 -19.84 -19.41 -20.94
CA VAL A 31 -19.90 -18.24 -20.06
C VAL A 31 -20.17 -16.97 -20.87
N VAL A 32 -21.13 -16.21 -20.41
CA VAL A 32 -21.43 -14.87 -20.92
C VAL A 32 -21.13 -13.87 -19.81
N PHE A 33 -20.17 -12.99 -20.06
CA PHE A 33 -19.83 -11.95 -19.12
C PHE A 33 -20.50 -10.63 -19.49
N LEU A 34 -21.14 -10.00 -18.49
CA LEU A 34 -21.80 -8.71 -18.61
C LEU A 34 -21.10 -7.72 -17.68
N ASP A 35 -20.40 -6.74 -18.26
CA ASP A 35 -19.75 -5.68 -17.51
C ASP A 35 -20.74 -4.55 -17.24
N PHE A 36 -21.10 -4.37 -15.98
CA PHE A 36 -21.94 -3.28 -15.52
C PHE A 36 -21.15 -2.01 -15.18
N GLY A 37 -19.83 -2.02 -15.25
CA GLY A 37 -18.87 -0.94 -15.04
C GLY A 37 -19.43 0.46 -14.76
N GLU A 38 -18.73 1.51 -15.04
CA GLU A 38 -19.14 2.91 -14.83
C GLU A 38 -20.39 3.32 -15.62
N ARG A 39 -21.55 2.82 -15.21
CA ARG A 39 -22.81 3.07 -15.88
C ARG A 39 -23.74 3.91 -15.03
N ASP A 40 -24.47 4.77 -15.72
CA ASP A 40 -25.60 5.51 -15.14
C ASP A 40 -26.80 4.56 -15.03
N PHE A 41 -27.11 4.10 -13.83
CA PHE A 41 -28.23 3.21 -13.57
C PHE A 41 -29.62 3.92 -13.63
N ASP A 42 -29.63 5.24 -13.69
CA ASP A 42 -30.83 6.04 -13.84
C ASP A 42 -31.21 6.23 -15.33
N ALA A 43 -30.36 5.78 -16.26
CA ALA A 43 -30.60 5.84 -17.70
C ALA A 43 -30.79 4.45 -18.30
N GLU A 44 -31.72 4.33 -19.27
CA GLU A 44 -31.91 3.11 -20.03
C GLU A 44 -30.68 2.78 -20.87
N GLN A 45 -30.07 1.60 -20.63
CA GLN A 45 -28.86 1.18 -21.30
C GLN A 45 -28.90 -0.27 -21.74
N VAL A 46 -28.27 -0.56 -22.87
CA VAL A 46 -28.12 -1.91 -23.40
C VAL A 46 -26.75 -2.45 -23.00
N ILE A 47 -26.73 -3.48 -22.16
CA ILE A 47 -25.50 -4.18 -21.77
C ILE A 47 -25.25 -5.31 -22.77
N ARG A 48 -24.09 -5.30 -23.40
CA ARG A 48 -23.73 -6.34 -24.37
C ARG A 48 -22.72 -7.30 -23.76
N PRO A 49 -22.77 -8.59 -24.13
CA PRO A 49 -21.74 -9.55 -23.75
C PRO A 49 -20.36 -9.05 -24.12
N THR A 50 -19.41 -9.22 -23.23
CA THR A 50 -18.01 -8.91 -23.44
C THR A 50 -17.13 -10.11 -23.06
N LYS A 51 -15.90 -10.15 -23.55
CA LYS A 51 -14.96 -11.19 -23.18
C LYS A 51 -14.20 -10.79 -21.94
N ILE A 52 -13.94 -11.77 -21.08
CA ILE A 52 -13.06 -11.60 -19.91
C ILE A 52 -11.62 -11.46 -20.40
N GLY A 53 -11.23 -10.24 -20.75
CA GLY A 53 -9.88 -9.90 -21.17
C GLY A 53 -9.07 -9.22 -20.07
N LYS A 54 -7.82 -8.85 -20.41
CA LYS A 54 -6.90 -8.21 -19.46
C LYS A 54 -7.50 -6.98 -18.77
N ALA A 55 -8.17 -6.11 -19.52
CA ALA A 55 -8.74 -4.88 -18.97
C ALA A 55 -9.81 -5.15 -17.88
N ILE A 56 -10.60 -6.20 -18.03
CA ILE A 56 -11.58 -6.60 -17.02
C ILE A 56 -10.87 -7.22 -15.81
N MET A 57 -9.88 -8.07 -16.05
CA MET A 57 -9.07 -8.64 -14.96
C MET A 57 -8.38 -7.56 -14.16
N ASP A 58 -7.76 -6.57 -14.81
CA ASP A 58 -7.08 -5.46 -14.15
C ASP A 58 -8.07 -4.65 -13.28
N LYS A 59 -9.29 -4.36 -13.75
CA LYS A 59 -10.34 -3.72 -12.96
C LYS A 59 -10.74 -4.55 -11.72
N PHE A 60 -10.87 -5.86 -11.86
CA PHE A 60 -11.19 -6.75 -10.74
C PHE A 60 -10.03 -6.81 -9.74
N TYR A 61 -8.80 -6.85 -10.20
CA TYR A 61 -7.63 -6.77 -9.34
C TYR A 61 -7.58 -5.42 -8.60
N GLU A 62 -7.83 -4.32 -9.29
CA GLU A 62 -7.87 -2.99 -8.68
C GLU A 62 -8.96 -2.90 -7.60
N LEU A 63 -10.17 -3.40 -7.87
CA LEU A 63 -11.26 -3.44 -6.90
C LEU A 63 -10.93 -4.33 -5.70
N ALA A 64 -10.48 -5.56 -5.94
CA ALA A 64 -10.22 -6.51 -4.88
C ALA A 64 -9.01 -6.13 -4.03
N PHE A 65 -7.93 -5.68 -4.64
CA PHE A 65 -6.74 -5.23 -3.92
C PHE A 65 -6.94 -3.82 -3.35
N GLY A 66 -7.71 -2.94 -4.01
CA GLY A 66 -8.06 -1.62 -3.49
C GLY A 66 -8.84 -1.71 -2.19
N ASP A 67 -9.83 -2.59 -2.10
CA ASP A 67 -10.58 -2.81 -0.87
C ASP A 67 -9.77 -3.59 0.17
N PHE A 68 -8.99 -4.59 -0.25
CA PHE A 68 -8.07 -5.31 0.62
C PHE A 68 -6.94 -4.39 1.11
N ALA A 69 -6.41 -3.54 0.24
CA ALA A 69 -5.42 -2.54 0.60
C ALA A 69 -5.97 -1.52 1.62
N LYS A 70 -7.21 -1.07 1.48
CA LYS A 70 -7.87 -0.20 2.46
C LYS A 70 -8.01 -0.85 3.84
N LEU A 71 -8.15 -2.18 3.88
CA LEU A 71 -8.30 -2.95 5.12
C LEU A 71 -6.95 -3.34 5.73
N MET A 72 -5.91 -3.51 4.92
CA MET A 72 -4.62 -4.09 5.32
C MET A 72 -3.45 -3.11 5.26
N LEU A 73 -3.58 -1.99 4.53
CA LEU A 73 -2.54 -0.98 4.49
C LEU A 73 -2.57 -0.10 5.74
N PRO A 74 -1.41 0.19 6.31
CA PRO A 74 -1.32 1.15 7.39
C PRO A 74 -1.79 2.53 6.91
N LYS A 75 -2.48 3.27 7.77
CA LYS A 75 -2.84 4.67 7.49
C LYS A 75 -1.62 5.57 7.43
N THR A 76 -0.59 5.20 8.17
CA THR A 76 0.67 5.92 8.23
C THR A 76 1.84 4.95 8.09
N VAL A 77 2.78 5.27 7.21
CA VAL A 77 4.09 4.60 7.12
C VAL A 77 5.16 5.58 7.56
N VAL A 78 5.95 5.18 8.54
CA VAL A 78 7.08 5.96 9.04
C VAL A 78 8.37 5.27 8.64
N PHE A 79 9.14 5.93 7.80
CA PHE A 79 10.53 5.52 7.53
C PHE A 79 11.43 6.14 8.58
N CYS A 80 12.14 5.30 9.33
CA CYS A 80 13.13 5.70 10.33
C CYS A 80 14.52 5.19 9.94
N GLU A 81 15.55 5.78 10.52
CA GLU A 81 16.92 5.30 10.32
C GLU A 81 17.05 3.87 10.83
N GLY A 82 17.96 3.11 10.25
CA GLY A 82 18.21 1.73 10.63
C GLY A 82 18.71 0.90 9.46
N ASN A 83 19.47 -0.12 9.76
CA ASN A 83 19.99 -1.03 8.74
C ASN A 83 19.20 -2.34 8.73
N PRO A 84 18.29 -2.55 7.76
CA PRO A 84 17.50 -3.78 7.68
C PRO A 84 18.34 -5.03 7.41
N ASN A 85 19.56 -4.85 6.88
CA ASN A 85 20.48 -5.94 6.54
C ASN A 85 21.68 -6.04 7.47
N GLY A 86 21.75 -5.23 8.53
CA GLY A 86 22.88 -5.20 9.45
C GLY A 86 22.91 -6.41 10.39
N GLU A 87 24.09 -6.93 10.69
CA GLU A 87 24.25 -8.00 11.69
C GLU A 87 24.08 -7.49 13.13
N LYS A 88 24.42 -6.21 13.38
CA LYS A 88 24.30 -5.55 14.68
C LYS A 88 23.24 -4.46 14.60
N ARG A 89 22.39 -4.37 15.63
CA ARG A 89 21.29 -3.38 15.73
C ARG A 89 20.32 -3.37 14.53
N LYS A 90 20.08 -4.55 13.97
CA LYS A 90 19.10 -4.71 12.90
C LYS A 90 17.75 -4.17 13.36
N ASP A 91 17.17 -3.27 12.56
CA ASP A 91 15.82 -2.72 12.79
C ASP A 91 15.60 -2.12 14.21
N PHE A 92 16.66 -1.59 14.85
CA PHE A 92 16.59 -1.12 16.23
C PHE A 92 15.54 -0.02 16.41
N ASP A 93 15.63 1.07 15.67
CA ASP A 93 14.72 2.21 15.77
C ASP A 93 13.29 1.81 15.43
N LYS A 94 13.12 1.04 14.35
CA LYS A 94 11.83 0.47 13.97
C LYS A 94 11.20 -0.31 15.11
N THR A 95 11.98 -1.15 15.80
CA THR A 95 11.48 -1.97 16.90
C THR A 95 11.05 -1.10 18.08
N ILE A 96 11.86 -0.11 18.44
CA ILE A 96 11.55 0.83 19.53
C ILE A 96 10.28 1.63 19.21
N TYR A 97 10.22 2.27 18.05
CA TYR A 97 9.04 3.04 17.65
C TYR A 97 7.79 2.16 17.60
N SER A 98 7.89 0.96 17.02
CA SER A 98 6.76 0.03 16.98
C SER A 98 6.26 -0.36 18.37
N THR A 99 7.18 -0.50 19.33
CA THR A 99 6.82 -0.84 20.71
C THR A 99 6.19 0.35 21.44
N ILE A 100 6.78 1.54 21.33
CA ILE A 100 6.31 2.76 22.02
C ILE A 100 4.91 3.15 21.52
N PHE A 101 4.69 3.06 20.20
CA PHE A 101 3.47 3.55 19.55
C PHE A 101 2.41 2.47 19.30
N ALA A 102 2.65 1.21 19.72
CA ALA A 102 1.75 0.09 19.47
C ALA A 102 0.29 0.37 19.88
N ASP A 103 0.09 0.92 21.07
CA ASP A 103 -1.25 1.15 21.63
C ASP A 103 -1.85 2.48 21.17
N THR A 104 -1.02 3.51 20.94
CA THR A 104 -1.49 4.86 20.60
C THR A 104 -1.68 5.08 19.11
N HIS A 105 -0.92 4.38 18.29
CA HIS A 105 -0.94 4.50 16.83
C HIS A 105 -0.90 3.11 16.14
N PRO A 106 -1.89 2.23 16.41
CA PRO A 106 -1.90 0.85 15.91
C PRO A 106 -1.94 0.75 14.37
N GLU A 107 -2.36 1.82 13.70
CA GLU A 107 -2.45 1.88 12.23
C GLU A 107 -1.17 2.43 11.59
N THR A 108 -0.09 2.56 12.36
CA THR A 108 1.20 3.06 11.87
C THR A 108 2.19 1.92 11.70
N LEU A 109 2.76 1.84 10.50
CA LEU A 109 3.83 0.89 10.17
C LEU A 109 5.18 1.63 10.19
N PHE A 110 6.10 1.16 11.02
CA PHE A 110 7.48 1.64 11.04
C PHE A 110 8.36 0.75 10.17
N ILE A 111 9.20 1.36 9.34
CA ILE A 111 10.08 0.67 8.39
C ILE A 111 11.49 1.25 8.52
N SER A 112 12.49 0.38 8.63
CA SER A 112 13.89 0.81 8.53
C SER A 112 14.19 1.22 7.09
N GLY A 113 14.43 2.52 6.89
CA GLY A 113 14.67 3.14 5.60
C GLY A 113 16.14 3.16 5.15
N GLY A 114 17.03 2.57 5.93
CA GLY A 114 18.47 2.65 5.71
C GLY A 114 19.12 3.87 6.40
N SER A 115 20.14 4.41 5.76
CA SER A 115 20.79 5.63 6.18
C SER A 115 19.96 6.87 5.87
N CYS A 116 20.29 8.01 6.49
CA CYS A 116 19.67 9.30 6.19
C CYS A 116 19.58 9.57 4.67
N THR A 117 20.67 9.37 3.94
CA THR A 117 20.71 9.57 2.47
C THR A 117 19.76 8.63 1.71
N GLU A 118 19.56 7.41 2.19
CA GLU A 118 18.62 6.47 1.59
C GLU A 118 17.19 6.91 1.86
N ILE A 119 16.88 7.39 3.07
CA ILE A 119 15.57 7.93 3.45
C ILE A 119 15.22 9.18 2.63
N GLU A 120 16.18 10.09 2.44
CA GLU A 120 16.02 11.27 1.58
C GLU A 120 15.64 10.90 0.13
N ASN A 121 16.18 9.79 -0.35
CA ASN A 121 16.01 9.34 -1.74
C ASN A 121 14.92 8.28 -1.94
N ILE A 122 14.17 7.90 -0.90
CA ILE A 122 13.11 6.88 -1.00
C ILE A 122 12.10 7.22 -2.12
N GLU A 123 11.69 8.48 -2.22
CA GLU A 123 10.76 8.91 -3.26
C GLU A 123 11.33 8.76 -4.68
N LYS A 124 12.62 9.01 -4.85
CA LYS A 124 13.25 8.88 -6.17
C LYS A 124 13.39 7.42 -6.61
N LYS A 125 13.58 6.50 -5.67
CA LYS A 125 13.77 5.07 -5.96
C LYS A 125 12.47 4.27 -6.02
N SER A 126 11.48 4.67 -5.27
CA SER A 126 10.24 3.89 -5.06
C SER A 126 8.97 4.71 -5.27
N GLY A 127 9.10 6.00 -5.62
CA GLY A 127 8.01 6.98 -5.61
C GLY A 127 6.79 6.53 -6.38
N GLN A 128 6.95 6.07 -7.63
CA GLN A 128 5.82 5.62 -8.44
C GLN A 128 5.11 4.39 -7.86
N ILE A 129 5.87 3.46 -7.27
CA ILE A 129 5.31 2.26 -6.65
C ILE A 129 4.59 2.63 -5.35
N ILE A 130 5.23 3.46 -4.52
CA ILE A 130 4.65 3.93 -3.25
C ILE A 130 3.42 4.78 -3.51
N GLU A 131 3.47 5.75 -4.43
CA GLU A 131 2.32 6.58 -4.79
C GLU A 131 1.16 5.76 -5.36
N THR A 132 1.45 4.74 -6.16
CA THR A 132 0.41 3.90 -6.76
C THR A 132 -0.23 2.97 -5.73
N LEU A 133 0.56 2.36 -4.86
CA LEU A 133 0.09 1.40 -3.87
C LEU A 133 -0.44 2.06 -2.60
N LEU A 134 0.04 3.25 -2.26
CA LEU A 134 -0.23 3.92 -1.00
C LEU A 134 -0.99 5.26 -1.15
N LYS A 135 -1.78 5.42 -2.18
CA LYS A 135 -2.55 6.66 -2.48
C LYS A 135 -3.28 7.28 -1.27
N ASN A 136 -3.63 6.46 -0.28
CA ASN A 136 -4.35 6.87 0.92
C ASN A 136 -3.53 6.73 2.20
N THR A 137 -2.23 6.49 2.11
CA THR A 137 -1.34 6.30 3.25
C THR A 137 -0.47 7.53 3.43
N GLN A 138 -0.43 8.06 4.63
CA GLN A 138 0.50 9.13 4.98
C GLN A 138 1.90 8.56 5.11
N VAL A 139 2.85 9.13 4.39
CA VAL A 139 4.27 8.77 4.49
C VAL A 139 5.00 9.82 5.31
N ILE A 140 5.68 9.39 6.36
CA ILE A 140 6.51 10.24 7.24
C ILE A 140 7.94 9.71 7.18
N LYS A 141 8.89 10.61 7.09
CA LYS A 141 10.32 10.30 7.15
C LYS A 141 10.88 10.91 8.43
N VAL A 142 11.54 10.11 9.24
CA VAL A 142 12.15 10.52 10.51
C VAL A 142 13.62 10.14 10.48
N ILE A 143 14.45 11.09 10.83
CA ILE A 143 15.91 10.88 10.94
C ILE A 143 16.44 11.43 12.25
N ASP A 144 17.56 10.90 12.68
CA ASP A 144 18.31 11.40 13.81
C ASP A 144 18.86 12.81 13.52
N ARG A 145 18.98 13.62 14.56
CA ARG A 145 19.57 14.95 14.42
C ARG A 145 21.09 14.88 14.23
N ASP A 146 21.72 13.94 14.88
CA ASP A 146 23.18 13.84 14.96
C ASP A 146 23.85 15.19 15.30
N ASP A 147 24.98 15.49 14.65
CA ASP A 147 25.74 16.74 14.82
C ASP A 147 25.39 17.80 13.76
N ARG A 148 24.19 17.72 13.15
CA ARG A 148 23.75 18.65 12.09
C ARG A 148 23.57 20.06 12.61
N SER A 149 23.99 21.01 11.79
CA SER A 149 23.80 22.44 12.04
C SER A 149 22.31 22.82 11.95
N PRO A 150 21.91 23.93 12.57
CA PRO A 150 20.52 24.44 12.45
C PRO A 150 20.08 24.67 10.99
N GLN A 151 21.00 25.05 10.11
CA GLN A 151 20.71 25.29 8.69
C GLN A 151 20.42 23.98 7.95
N GLU A 152 21.19 22.91 8.20
CA GLU A 152 20.96 21.59 7.63
C GLU A 152 19.63 21.01 8.11
N VAL A 153 19.34 21.16 9.39
CA VAL A 153 18.04 20.72 9.96
C VAL A 153 16.88 21.48 9.29
N ALA A 154 17.00 22.79 9.11
CA ALA A 154 15.95 23.58 8.44
C ALA A 154 15.73 23.11 7.01
N SER A 155 16.80 22.85 6.26
CA SER A 155 16.71 22.35 4.88
C SER A 155 16.02 20.99 4.79
N LEU A 156 16.30 20.07 5.73
CA LEU A 156 15.66 18.76 5.80
C LEU A 156 14.17 18.88 6.12
N ILE A 157 13.78 19.78 7.02
CA ILE A 157 12.39 20.07 7.34
C ILE A 157 11.64 20.62 6.12
N GLU A 158 12.26 21.52 5.35
CA GLU A 158 11.69 22.03 4.09
C GLU A 158 11.45 20.93 3.05
N MET A 159 12.30 19.89 3.05
CA MET A 159 12.11 18.69 2.23
C MET A 159 11.07 17.70 2.81
N GLY A 160 10.34 18.06 3.87
CA GLY A 160 9.30 17.23 4.47
C GLY A 160 9.82 16.11 5.39
N ILE A 161 11.10 16.16 5.77
CA ILE A 161 11.73 15.19 6.66
C ILE A 161 11.60 15.67 8.11
N LYS A 162 11.19 14.81 9.01
CA LYS A 162 11.17 15.08 10.45
C LYS A 162 12.53 14.76 11.05
N VAL A 163 13.13 15.73 11.71
CA VAL A 163 14.41 15.57 12.41
C VAL A 163 14.14 15.53 13.90
N LEU A 164 14.72 14.58 14.62
CA LEU A 164 14.60 14.47 16.06
C LEU A 164 15.13 15.75 16.74
N LYS A 165 14.55 16.12 17.90
CA LYS A 165 15.01 17.25 18.70
C LYS A 165 16.33 16.92 19.41
N MET A 166 16.42 15.71 19.96
CA MET A 166 17.63 15.16 20.56
C MET A 166 18.55 14.63 19.46
N ARG A 167 19.80 14.31 19.83
CA ARG A 167 20.82 13.85 18.90
C ARG A 167 20.38 12.59 18.14
N ASN A 168 19.84 11.61 18.84
CA ASN A 168 19.39 10.33 18.34
C ASN A 168 18.24 9.79 19.22
N LEU A 169 17.64 8.67 18.82
CA LEU A 169 16.56 8.04 19.56
C LEU A 169 16.96 7.60 20.97
N GLU A 170 18.20 7.09 21.14
CA GLU A 170 18.71 6.68 22.45
C GLU A 170 18.75 7.83 23.44
N SER A 171 18.99 9.05 22.99
CA SER A 171 19.01 10.23 23.86
C SER A 171 17.67 10.49 24.56
N TYR A 172 16.54 10.07 23.97
CA TYR A 172 15.21 10.18 24.61
C TYR A 172 14.98 9.08 25.65
N ILE A 173 15.69 7.98 25.56
CA ILE A 173 15.51 6.81 26.45
C ILE A 173 16.44 6.92 27.67
N PHE A 174 17.62 7.47 27.48
CA PHE A 174 18.69 7.50 28.47
C PHE A 174 18.98 8.93 28.97
N ASP A 175 18.16 9.91 28.63
CA ASP A 175 18.32 11.27 29.16
C ASP A 175 17.75 11.28 30.58
N ASP A 176 18.62 11.24 31.57
CA ASP A 176 18.29 11.49 32.98
C ASP A 176 18.20 13.01 33.15
N GLU A 177 16.98 13.58 33.17
CA GLU A 177 16.75 14.94 33.67
C GLU A 177 17.12 15.12 35.13
#